data_c3f17903287a1aa10dfa2083163388f9
#
_entry.id   c3f17903287a1aa10dfa2083163388f9
#
_cell.length_a   1.000
_cell.length_b   1.000
_cell.length_c   1.000
_cell.angle_alpha   90.00
_cell.angle_beta   90.00
_cell.angle_gamma   90.00
#
_symmetry.space_group_name_H-M   'P 1'
#
loop_
_entity.id
_entity.type
_entity.pdbx_description
1 polymer ?
#
loop_
_entity_poly.entity_id
_entity_poly.type
_entity_poly.pdbx_seq_one_letter_code
_entity_poly.pdbx_strand_id
1 'polypeptide(L)'
;MKATIESLIQSAFDTLKAQGEFPQDTTPRVQIDRTKDKQFGDFATNAALMNAKPAGMPPRKLAEMLVAALPANDNVTKVDIAGPGFINFTIGSSAATAIVNTVLEQKDGFGRSAMGGGKKVHIEFVSANPTGPLHVGHGRGAAIGAAVADLLETAGYDVHREYYVNDAGRQMHILAASVWLRYLELIGEKFTFPSNGYKGDYVEDIAKQLYQEQGTAFHHTAAKVFDDIPADADDEGNGDKDAHIDALVDRCRDLLGPEGYNTVFQAGLVSIRDDICDDLAEFSVRYQEWFSEQSLTDSQDVEKAVAKLKAADHLYEENGALWFKSSAFGDEKDRVVMRANGQYTYFASDIAYHMNKLDRGYDQIVDIWGADHHGYIPRVKAAMQALGADPEKLKVLLVQFAILYRGEERVQMSTRSGSFVTLRELRDEVGNDAARFFYVMRKSDQHMDFDLDLAKSQSNDNPMYYIQYAHARICSVFRQLGNKELSYDEAEGLANLARLDTPQEKAIMDRLPRYPEIIESAAQNYEPHQIAHFLR
;
A
#
# COMPACT_ATOMS: atom_id res chain seq x y z
N MET A 1 -4.73 6.13 29.04
CA MET A 1 -5.08 7.44 29.70
C MET A 1 -6.16 8.19 28.93
N LYS A 2 -6.07 8.38 27.60
CA LYS A 2 -7.11 9.06 26.82
C LYS A 2 -8.49 8.42 27.03
N ALA A 3 -8.58 7.10 26.85
CA ALA A 3 -9.82 6.33 27.09
C ALA A 3 -10.31 6.43 28.55
N THR A 4 -9.40 6.49 29.51
CA THR A 4 -9.78 6.68 30.94
C THR A 4 -10.45 8.03 31.14
N ILE A 5 -9.87 9.11 30.61
CA ILE A 5 -10.46 10.46 30.72
C ILE A 5 -11.79 10.53 29.97
N GLU A 6 -11.88 9.91 28.79
CA GLU A 6 -13.13 9.82 28.04
C GLU A 6 -14.23 9.13 28.85
N SER A 7 -13.91 8.00 29.49
CA SER A 7 -14.82 7.28 30.40
C SER A 7 -15.22 8.13 31.62
N LEU A 8 -14.32 8.91 32.18
CA LEU A 8 -14.63 9.83 33.30
C LEU A 8 -15.63 10.92 32.85
N ILE A 9 -15.41 11.54 31.70
CA ILE A 9 -16.33 12.54 31.15
C ILE A 9 -17.68 11.91 30.78
N GLN A 10 -17.69 10.70 30.19
CA GLN A 10 -18.94 10.00 29.90
C GLN A 10 -19.73 9.71 31.18
N SER A 11 -19.06 9.21 32.24
CA SER A 11 -19.69 8.97 33.54
C SER A 11 -20.24 10.26 34.16
N ALA A 12 -19.55 11.38 33.99
CA ALA A 12 -20.06 12.68 34.43
C ALA A 12 -21.35 13.08 33.68
N PHE A 13 -21.41 12.89 32.37
CA PHE A 13 -22.65 13.09 31.62
C PHE A 13 -23.78 12.17 32.09
N ASP A 14 -23.49 10.90 32.34
CA ASP A 14 -24.47 9.94 32.80
C ASP A 14 -25.02 10.34 34.20
N THR A 15 -24.16 10.88 35.05
CA THR A 15 -24.54 11.44 36.35
C THR A 15 -25.48 12.63 36.18
N LEU A 16 -25.14 13.59 35.27
CA LEU A 16 -25.98 14.76 34.99
C LEU A 16 -27.33 14.35 34.37
N LYS A 17 -27.36 13.34 33.54
CA LYS A 17 -28.61 12.77 33.01
C LYS A 17 -29.48 12.20 34.15
N ALA A 18 -28.90 11.40 35.02
CA ALA A 18 -29.62 10.82 36.15
C ALA A 18 -30.21 11.89 37.11
N GLN A 19 -29.54 13.04 37.20
CA GLN A 19 -29.99 14.21 38.00
C GLN A 19 -31.01 15.09 37.27
N GLY A 20 -31.27 14.82 35.97
CA GLY A 20 -32.15 15.63 35.12
C GLY A 20 -31.54 16.98 34.66
N GLU A 21 -30.22 17.12 34.82
CA GLU A 21 -29.47 18.34 34.49
C GLU A 21 -28.89 18.29 33.04
N PHE A 22 -28.98 17.15 32.39
CA PHE A 22 -28.65 16.96 30.96
C PHE A 22 -29.74 16.13 30.28
N PRO A 23 -30.13 16.43 29.01
CA PRO A 23 -31.22 15.73 28.33
C PRO A 23 -30.97 14.23 28.18
N GLN A 24 -31.95 13.41 28.53
CA GLN A 24 -31.87 11.93 28.51
C GLN A 24 -31.62 11.38 27.10
N ASP A 25 -32.31 11.93 26.11
CA ASP A 25 -32.28 11.44 24.72
C ASP A 25 -31.07 11.95 23.91
N THR A 26 -30.18 12.70 24.55
CA THR A 26 -28.99 13.26 23.89
C THR A 26 -27.78 12.37 24.13
N THR A 27 -27.15 11.87 23.08
CA THR A 27 -25.84 11.21 23.17
C THR A 27 -24.74 12.28 23.26
N PRO A 28 -24.00 12.37 24.38
CA PRO A 28 -22.95 13.37 24.51
C PRO A 28 -21.82 13.12 23.53
N ARG A 29 -21.27 14.19 22.96
CA ARG A 29 -20.05 14.15 22.17
C ARG A 29 -18.86 14.39 23.09
N VAL A 30 -17.98 13.42 23.17
CA VAL A 30 -16.76 13.52 23.96
C VAL A 30 -15.55 13.38 23.04
N GLN A 31 -14.65 14.35 23.12
CA GLN A 31 -13.37 14.32 22.43
C GLN A 31 -12.29 14.71 23.42
N ILE A 32 -11.25 13.88 23.51
CA ILE A 32 -10.10 14.13 24.39
C ILE A 32 -8.88 14.34 23.50
N ASP A 33 -8.19 15.46 23.70
CA ASP A 33 -6.97 15.80 23.00
C ASP A 33 -5.82 16.02 23.99
N ARG A 34 -4.58 15.77 23.54
CA ARG A 34 -3.39 16.15 24.31
C ARG A 34 -3.21 17.66 24.23
N THR A 35 -2.84 18.29 25.34
CA THR A 35 -2.51 19.70 25.34
C THR A 35 -1.21 19.96 24.59
N LYS A 36 -1.15 21.08 23.87
CA LYS A 36 0.09 21.50 23.19
C LYS A 36 1.13 22.06 24.17
N ASP A 37 0.66 22.63 25.26
CA ASP A 37 1.49 23.27 26.28
C ASP A 37 1.17 22.67 27.65
N LYS A 38 2.18 22.14 28.32
CA LYS A 38 2.06 21.47 29.62
C LYS A 38 1.53 22.37 30.75
N GLN A 39 1.60 23.70 30.61
CA GLN A 39 0.96 24.60 31.56
C GLN A 39 -0.56 24.42 31.67
N PHE A 40 -1.18 23.85 30.62
CA PHE A 40 -2.62 23.54 30.59
C PHE A 40 -2.92 22.07 30.95
N GLY A 41 -2.00 21.37 31.59
CA GLY A 41 -2.13 19.94 31.91
C GLY A 41 -1.67 19.03 30.76
N ASP A 42 -2.04 17.75 30.83
CA ASP A 42 -1.63 16.72 29.86
C ASP A 42 -2.70 16.45 28.79
N PHE A 43 -3.98 16.57 29.18
CA PHE A 43 -5.11 16.37 28.30
C PHE A 43 -6.14 17.48 28.45
N ALA A 44 -6.89 17.74 27.40
CA ALA A 44 -7.99 18.69 27.38
C ALA A 44 -9.21 18.11 26.64
N THR A 45 -10.39 18.54 27.06
CA THR A 45 -11.63 18.26 26.32
C THR A 45 -12.43 19.53 26.07
N ASN A 46 -13.08 19.59 24.92
CA ASN A 46 -14.07 20.59 24.56
C ASN A 46 -15.51 20.04 24.72
N ALA A 47 -15.70 18.94 25.46
CA ALA A 47 -16.99 18.28 25.61
C ALA A 47 -18.11 19.23 26.07
N ALA A 48 -17.81 20.13 27.01
CA ALA A 48 -18.79 21.13 27.44
C ALA A 48 -19.19 22.09 26.32
N LEU A 49 -18.23 22.51 25.46
CA LEU A 49 -18.51 23.36 24.29
C LEU A 49 -19.40 22.68 23.26
N MET A 50 -19.08 21.41 22.95
CA MET A 50 -19.82 20.63 21.96
C MET A 50 -21.26 20.30 22.39
N ASN A 51 -21.48 20.16 23.70
CA ASN A 51 -22.78 19.76 24.25
C ASN A 51 -23.57 20.91 24.90
N ALA A 52 -23.07 22.13 24.88
CA ALA A 52 -23.72 23.31 25.50
C ALA A 52 -25.09 23.59 24.87
N LYS A 53 -25.21 23.50 23.52
CA LYS A 53 -26.47 23.77 22.82
C LYS A 53 -27.54 22.72 23.17
N PRO A 54 -27.30 21.42 23.11
CA PRO A 54 -28.26 20.41 23.58
C PRO A 54 -28.62 20.57 25.06
N ALA A 55 -27.64 20.94 25.91
CA ALA A 55 -27.86 21.18 27.34
C ALA A 55 -28.66 22.47 27.67
N GLY A 56 -28.85 23.36 26.68
CA GLY A 56 -29.55 24.61 26.89
C GLY A 56 -28.84 25.57 27.86
N MET A 57 -27.54 25.48 28.03
CA MET A 57 -26.79 26.28 28.98
C MET A 57 -25.42 26.73 28.44
N PRO A 58 -24.80 27.78 29.04
CA PRO A 58 -23.48 28.22 28.64
C PRO A 58 -22.41 27.12 28.81
N PRO A 59 -21.45 27.00 27.87
CA PRO A 59 -20.44 25.95 27.92
C PRO A 59 -19.64 25.94 29.23
N ARG A 60 -19.28 27.08 29.78
CA ARG A 60 -18.54 27.19 31.03
C ARG A 60 -19.34 26.62 32.22
N LYS A 61 -20.65 26.89 32.27
CA LYS A 61 -21.53 26.34 33.31
C LYS A 61 -21.60 24.80 33.19
N LEU A 62 -21.74 24.28 31.95
CA LEU A 62 -21.73 22.84 31.72
C LEU A 62 -20.39 22.22 32.11
N ALA A 63 -19.25 22.91 31.84
CA ALA A 63 -17.93 22.43 32.27
C ALA A 63 -17.82 22.36 33.81
N GLU A 64 -18.32 23.33 34.54
CA GLU A 64 -18.35 23.33 35.99
C GLU A 64 -19.19 22.19 36.56
N MET A 65 -20.34 21.90 35.97
CA MET A 65 -21.18 20.75 36.34
C MET A 65 -20.52 19.41 36.02
N LEU A 66 -19.90 19.28 34.85
CA LEU A 66 -19.16 18.08 34.47
C LEU A 66 -18.01 17.80 35.45
N VAL A 67 -17.21 18.83 35.76
CA VAL A 67 -16.09 18.70 36.70
C VAL A 67 -16.58 18.30 38.09
N ALA A 68 -17.71 18.85 38.56
CA ALA A 68 -18.30 18.47 39.85
C ALA A 68 -18.86 17.03 39.88
N ALA A 69 -19.28 16.52 38.70
CA ALA A 69 -19.84 15.17 38.56
C ALA A 69 -18.77 14.11 38.19
N LEU A 70 -17.49 14.49 38.01
CA LEU A 70 -16.43 13.54 37.73
C LEU A 70 -16.24 12.54 38.86
N PRO A 71 -16.18 11.24 38.58
CA PRO A 71 -15.82 10.27 39.63
C PRO A 71 -14.35 10.43 40.03
N ALA A 72 -14.01 10.09 41.27
CA ALA A 72 -12.64 10.10 41.76
C ALA A 72 -11.77 9.13 40.93
N ASN A 73 -10.55 9.55 40.62
CA ASN A 73 -9.61 8.73 39.86
C ASN A 73 -8.17 9.06 40.28
N ASP A 74 -7.43 8.05 40.75
CA ASP A 74 -6.07 8.19 41.26
C ASP A 74 -5.04 8.64 40.22
N ASN A 75 -5.36 8.48 38.95
CA ASN A 75 -4.47 8.87 37.83
C ASN A 75 -4.57 10.35 37.50
N VAL A 76 -5.63 11.06 37.95
CA VAL A 76 -5.85 12.49 37.68
C VAL A 76 -5.60 13.29 38.96
N THR A 77 -4.55 14.11 38.93
CA THR A 77 -4.17 14.92 40.10
C THR A 77 -4.80 16.29 40.14
N LYS A 78 -5.19 16.82 38.98
CA LYS A 78 -5.79 18.14 38.85
C LYS A 78 -6.74 18.23 37.66
N VAL A 79 -7.83 18.94 37.83
CA VAL A 79 -8.77 19.28 36.76
C VAL A 79 -9.01 20.80 36.80
N ASP A 80 -8.77 21.49 35.69
CA ASP A 80 -8.95 22.93 35.55
C ASP A 80 -9.92 23.26 34.42
N ILE A 81 -10.71 24.34 34.59
CA ILE A 81 -11.55 24.84 33.52
C ILE A 81 -10.89 26.10 32.93
N ALA A 82 -10.63 26.03 31.61
CA ALA A 82 -10.00 27.12 30.87
C ALA A 82 -10.94 27.75 29.84
N GLY A 83 -10.78 29.06 29.64
CA GLY A 83 -11.52 29.82 28.64
C GLY A 83 -13.03 29.66 28.70
N PRO A 84 -13.71 29.42 27.57
CA PRO A 84 -15.17 29.36 27.51
C PRO A 84 -15.77 28.03 28.00
N GLY A 85 -14.95 27.05 28.42
CA GLY A 85 -15.45 25.76 28.90
C GLY A 85 -14.59 24.55 28.45
N PHE A 86 -13.30 24.74 28.18
CA PHE A 86 -12.35 23.65 28.08
C PHE A 86 -12.09 23.06 29.47
N ILE A 87 -12.01 21.74 29.56
CA ILE A 87 -11.66 21.03 30.80
C ILE A 87 -10.30 20.40 30.58
N ASN A 88 -9.33 20.77 31.41
CA ASN A 88 -7.94 20.33 31.34
C ASN A 88 -7.63 19.36 32.49
N PHE A 89 -6.90 18.30 32.19
CA PHE A 89 -6.52 17.24 33.11
C PHE A 89 -5.01 17.16 33.26
N THR A 90 -4.54 17.13 34.50
CA THR A 90 -3.14 16.84 34.84
C THR A 90 -3.04 15.44 35.40
N ILE A 91 -2.11 14.65 34.85
CA ILE A 91 -1.92 13.23 35.21
C ILE A 91 -0.88 13.10 36.31
N GLY A 92 -1.13 12.20 37.24
CA GLY A 92 -0.20 11.88 38.34
C GLY A 92 1.06 11.16 37.85
N SER A 93 2.17 11.32 38.56
CA SER A 93 3.45 10.68 38.22
C SER A 93 3.38 9.15 38.23
N SER A 94 2.57 8.55 39.12
CA SER A 94 2.34 7.10 39.15
C SER A 94 1.67 6.59 37.85
N ALA A 95 0.76 7.34 37.30
CA ALA A 95 0.12 7.01 36.03
C ALA A 95 1.07 7.22 34.82
N ALA A 96 2.00 8.17 34.91
CA ALA A 96 3.02 8.38 33.87
C ALA A 96 4.02 7.20 33.83
N THR A 97 4.41 6.65 34.99
CA THR A 97 5.31 5.48 35.06
C THR A 97 4.63 4.15 34.74
N ALA A 98 3.30 4.07 34.81
CA ALA A 98 2.53 2.85 34.51
C ALA A 98 2.73 2.38 33.04
N ILE A 99 3.09 3.30 32.14
CA ILE A 99 3.39 2.93 30.74
C ILE A 99 4.58 1.96 30.63
N VAL A 100 5.55 2.06 31.54
CA VAL A 100 6.71 1.15 31.57
C VAL A 100 6.27 -0.28 31.82
N ASN A 101 5.38 -0.49 32.80
CA ASN A 101 4.77 -1.81 33.08
C ASN A 101 4.05 -2.34 31.83
N THR A 102 3.21 -1.50 31.22
CA THR A 102 2.45 -1.88 30.01
C THR A 102 3.36 -2.32 28.87
N VAL A 103 4.46 -1.59 28.63
CA VAL A 103 5.41 -1.93 27.55
C VAL A 103 6.14 -3.24 27.86
N LEU A 104 6.57 -3.45 29.11
CA LEU A 104 7.27 -4.67 29.52
C LEU A 104 6.34 -5.91 29.51
N GLU A 105 5.08 -5.76 29.88
CA GLU A 105 4.08 -6.83 29.82
C GLU A 105 3.71 -7.18 28.38
N GLN A 106 3.47 -6.18 27.52
CA GLN A 106 3.02 -6.40 26.14
C GLN A 106 4.15 -6.74 25.18
N LYS A 107 5.39 -6.34 25.46
CA LYS A 107 6.58 -6.61 24.63
C LYS A 107 6.31 -6.25 23.16
N ASP A 108 6.51 -7.21 22.24
CA ASP A 108 6.25 -7.03 20.80
C ASP A 108 4.77 -6.82 20.45
N GLY A 109 3.87 -7.04 21.41
CA GLY A 109 2.45 -6.72 21.28
C GLY A 109 2.11 -5.25 21.55
N PHE A 110 3.05 -4.48 22.14
CA PHE A 110 2.79 -3.07 22.44
C PHE A 110 2.54 -2.25 21.15
N GLY A 111 1.42 -1.57 21.13
CA GLY A 111 0.94 -0.82 19.96
C GLY A 111 -0.07 -1.58 19.10
N ARG A 112 -0.23 -2.89 19.26
CA ARG A 112 -1.29 -3.63 18.59
C ARG A 112 -2.66 -3.21 19.11
N SER A 113 -3.64 -3.15 18.21
CA SER A 113 -5.00 -2.70 18.51
C SER A 113 -6.01 -3.68 17.92
N ALA A 114 -7.21 -3.69 18.47
CA ALA A 114 -8.35 -4.43 17.95
C ALA A 114 -9.32 -3.54 17.16
N MET A 115 -8.89 -2.36 16.73
CA MET A 115 -9.72 -1.37 16.02
C MET A 115 -10.39 -1.96 14.77
N GLY A 116 -9.68 -2.81 14.03
CA GLY A 116 -10.18 -3.48 12.84
C GLY A 116 -11.28 -4.48 13.09
N GLY A 117 -11.37 -5.04 14.32
CA GLY A 117 -12.39 -6.00 14.70
C GLY A 117 -12.43 -7.27 13.85
N GLY A 118 -11.31 -7.66 13.24
CA GLY A 118 -11.22 -8.81 12.35
C GLY A 118 -11.91 -8.62 10.99
N LYS A 119 -12.24 -7.38 10.60
CA LYS A 119 -12.80 -7.10 9.27
C LYS A 119 -11.80 -7.51 8.19
N LYS A 120 -12.32 -8.10 7.13
CA LYS A 120 -11.51 -8.57 5.99
C LYS A 120 -11.18 -7.44 5.04
N VAL A 121 -9.89 -7.22 4.81
CA VAL A 121 -9.39 -6.21 3.88
C VAL A 121 -8.59 -6.87 2.77
N HIS A 122 -9.00 -6.65 1.54
CA HIS A 122 -8.20 -6.96 0.36
C HIS A 122 -7.29 -5.78 0.05
N ILE A 123 -6.01 -6.03 -0.18
CA ILE A 123 -5.06 -5.01 -0.60
C ILE A 123 -4.29 -5.47 -1.83
N GLU A 124 -4.43 -4.72 -2.93
CA GLU A 124 -3.70 -4.94 -4.17
C GLU A 124 -2.65 -3.85 -4.36
N PHE A 125 -1.43 -4.23 -4.71
CA PHE A 125 -0.36 -3.28 -4.95
C PHE A 125 0.75 -3.85 -5.83
N VAL A 126 1.51 -2.97 -6.48
CA VAL A 126 2.50 -3.21 -7.53
C VAL A 126 1.85 -3.62 -8.84
N SER A 127 1.39 -4.85 -8.95
CA SER A 127 0.67 -5.39 -10.13
C SER A 127 1.31 -4.99 -11.48
N ALA A 128 2.65 -5.03 -11.54
CA ALA A 128 3.42 -4.69 -12.73
C ALA A 128 3.25 -5.79 -13.80
N ASN A 129 3.27 -5.39 -15.08
CA ASN A 129 3.22 -6.34 -16.19
C ASN A 129 4.43 -7.30 -16.13
N PRO A 130 4.23 -8.61 -16.25
CA PRO A 130 5.31 -9.60 -16.18
C PRO A 130 6.11 -9.68 -17.49
N THR A 131 6.66 -8.54 -17.92
CA THR A 131 7.41 -8.38 -19.18
C THR A 131 8.88 -8.03 -18.99
N GLY A 132 9.32 -7.92 -17.74
CA GLY A 132 10.71 -7.65 -17.36
C GLY A 132 10.87 -7.43 -15.86
N PRO A 133 12.10 -7.27 -15.37
CA PRO A 133 12.40 -7.05 -13.96
C PRO A 133 11.70 -5.80 -13.39
N LEU A 134 11.47 -5.79 -12.09
CA LEU A 134 10.95 -4.61 -11.41
C LEU A 134 11.97 -3.47 -11.45
N HIS A 135 11.51 -2.27 -11.80
CA HIS A 135 12.32 -1.07 -11.72
C HIS A 135 12.01 -0.26 -10.44
N VAL A 136 12.89 0.67 -10.11
CA VAL A 136 12.78 1.52 -8.91
C VAL A 136 11.45 2.25 -8.78
N GLY A 137 10.75 2.52 -9.90
CA GLY A 137 9.41 3.10 -9.87
C GLY A 137 8.36 2.21 -9.21
N HIS A 138 8.52 0.89 -9.26
CA HIS A 138 7.65 -0.07 -8.57
C HIS A 138 7.97 -0.18 -7.07
N GLY A 139 9.23 0.09 -6.68
CA GLY A 139 9.71 -0.09 -5.30
C GLY A 139 8.93 0.74 -4.29
N ARG A 140 8.55 1.98 -4.63
CA ARG A 140 7.76 2.83 -3.72
C ARG A 140 6.37 2.27 -3.49
N GLY A 141 5.69 1.81 -4.55
CA GLY A 141 4.38 1.16 -4.43
C GLY A 141 4.45 -0.11 -3.59
N ALA A 142 5.51 -0.92 -3.78
CA ALA A 142 5.77 -2.12 -3.01
C ALA A 142 5.98 -1.82 -1.52
N ALA A 143 6.84 -0.85 -1.19
CA ALA A 143 7.13 -0.47 0.19
C ALA A 143 5.90 0.11 0.91
N ILE A 144 5.15 1.01 0.25
CA ILE A 144 3.93 1.60 0.81
C ILE A 144 2.84 0.54 0.98
N GLY A 145 2.62 -0.30 -0.03
CA GLY A 145 1.60 -1.36 0.01
C GLY A 145 1.84 -2.34 1.15
N ALA A 146 3.06 -2.83 1.28
CA ALA A 146 3.43 -3.71 2.38
C ALA A 146 3.27 -3.03 3.74
N ALA A 147 3.74 -1.77 3.88
CA ALA A 147 3.63 -1.04 5.15
C ALA A 147 2.17 -0.73 5.53
N VAL A 148 1.29 -0.42 4.57
CA VAL A 148 -0.15 -0.24 4.82
C VAL A 148 -0.78 -1.56 5.25
N ALA A 149 -0.45 -2.67 4.61
CA ALA A 149 -0.94 -3.99 4.98
C ALA A 149 -0.51 -4.36 6.41
N ASP A 150 0.77 -4.15 6.77
CA ASP A 150 1.30 -4.41 8.10
C ASP A 150 0.64 -3.54 9.18
N LEU A 151 0.33 -2.27 8.87
CA LEU A 151 -0.41 -1.37 9.76
C LEU A 151 -1.84 -1.85 10.01
N LEU A 152 -2.54 -2.27 8.96
CA LEU A 152 -3.90 -2.79 9.06
C LEU A 152 -3.94 -4.08 9.91
N GLU A 153 -3.01 -5.01 9.70
CA GLU A 153 -2.87 -6.21 10.55
C GLU A 153 -2.56 -5.85 12.01
N THR A 154 -1.66 -4.88 12.22
CA THR A 154 -1.32 -4.40 13.56
C THR A 154 -2.53 -3.76 14.25
N ALA A 155 -3.43 -3.13 13.48
CA ALA A 155 -4.68 -2.56 13.96
C ALA A 155 -5.84 -3.58 14.07
N GLY A 156 -5.59 -4.87 13.83
CA GLY A 156 -6.56 -5.95 14.04
C GLY A 156 -7.51 -6.24 12.88
N TYR A 157 -7.13 -5.87 11.65
CA TYR A 157 -7.82 -6.31 10.43
C TYR A 157 -7.28 -7.67 9.97
N ASP A 158 -8.12 -8.42 9.25
CA ASP A 158 -7.73 -9.64 8.50
C ASP A 158 -7.37 -9.22 7.08
N VAL A 159 -6.07 -9.18 6.76
CA VAL A 159 -5.56 -8.58 5.51
C VAL A 159 -5.14 -9.65 4.52
N HIS A 160 -5.67 -9.57 3.31
CA HIS A 160 -5.28 -10.38 2.17
C HIS A 160 -4.51 -9.52 1.15
N ARG A 161 -3.22 -9.83 0.96
CA ARG A 161 -2.34 -9.17 -0.01
C ARG A 161 -2.38 -9.90 -1.34
N GLU A 162 -2.66 -9.18 -2.40
CA GLU A 162 -2.79 -9.72 -3.75
C GLU A 162 -1.92 -8.95 -4.75
N TYR A 163 -1.32 -9.71 -5.66
CA TYR A 163 -0.64 -9.19 -6.83
C TYR A 163 -1.43 -9.61 -8.07
N TYR A 164 -1.90 -8.64 -8.87
CA TYR A 164 -2.56 -8.92 -10.15
C TYR A 164 -1.52 -9.15 -11.23
N VAL A 165 -1.52 -10.34 -11.82
CA VAL A 165 -0.63 -10.73 -12.90
C VAL A 165 -1.33 -10.51 -14.24
N ASN A 166 -0.91 -9.51 -15.01
CA ASN A 166 -1.43 -9.24 -16.36
C ASN A 166 -0.83 -10.23 -17.36
N ASP A 167 -1.28 -11.48 -17.32
CA ASP A 167 -0.79 -12.58 -18.14
C ASP A 167 -1.62 -12.84 -19.41
N ALA A 168 -2.72 -12.10 -19.62
CA ALA A 168 -3.56 -12.19 -20.81
C ALA A 168 -3.31 -11.07 -21.85
N GLY A 169 -2.47 -10.09 -21.52
CA GLY A 169 -2.30 -8.88 -22.32
C GLY A 169 -1.41 -9.04 -23.56
N ARG A 170 -1.58 -8.14 -24.55
CA ARG A 170 -0.75 -8.05 -25.79
C ARG A 170 0.76 -8.07 -25.49
N GLN A 171 1.19 -7.43 -24.40
CA GLN A 171 2.60 -7.36 -24.03
C GLN A 171 3.23 -8.73 -23.75
N MET A 172 2.47 -9.65 -23.20
CA MET A 172 2.94 -11.03 -22.97
C MET A 172 3.16 -11.78 -24.28
N HIS A 173 2.32 -11.55 -25.27
CA HIS A 173 2.50 -12.12 -26.60
C HIS A 173 3.75 -11.56 -27.32
N ILE A 174 4.04 -10.27 -27.12
CA ILE A 174 5.27 -9.64 -27.61
C ILE A 174 6.50 -10.23 -26.90
N LEU A 175 6.42 -10.47 -25.59
CA LEU A 175 7.49 -11.14 -24.86
C LEU A 175 7.74 -12.55 -25.39
N ALA A 176 6.68 -13.34 -25.60
CA ALA A 176 6.81 -14.69 -26.15
C ALA A 176 7.49 -14.69 -27.53
N ALA A 177 7.06 -13.80 -28.43
CA ALA A 177 7.71 -13.64 -29.74
C ALA A 177 9.18 -13.21 -29.60
N SER A 178 9.49 -12.30 -28.66
CA SER A 178 10.86 -11.86 -28.38
C SER A 178 11.75 -12.99 -27.87
N VAL A 179 11.25 -13.81 -26.96
CA VAL A 179 11.96 -15.01 -26.46
C VAL A 179 12.23 -15.99 -27.60
N TRP A 180 11.22 -16.24 -28.44
CA TRP A 180 11.40 -17.12 -29.58
C TRP A 180 12.42 -16.59 -30.61
N LEU A 181 12.39 -15.31 -30.91
CA LEU A 181 13.37 -14.68 -31.81
C LEU A 181 14.80 -14.79 -31.24
N ARG A 182 15.01 -14.54 -29.95
CA ARG A 182 16.32 -14.77 -29.29
C ARG A 182 16.74 -16.23 -29.33
N TYR A 183 15.79 -17.16 -29.16
CA TYR A 183 16.06 -18.59 -29.33
C TYR A 183 16.53 -18.93 -30.76
N LEU A 184 15.94 -18.32 -31.80
CA LEU A 184 16.38 -18.52 -33.20
C LEU A 184 17.78 -17.94 -33.45
N GLU A 185 18.12 -16.79 -32.87
CA GLU A 185 19.50 -16.23 -32.94
C GLU A 185 20.52 -17.21 -32.32
N LEU A 186 20.21 -17.86 -31.21
CA LEU A 186 21.09 -18.86 -30.56
C LEU A 186 21.36 -20.09 -31.47
N ILE A 187 20.43 -20.44 -32.35
CA ILE A 187 20.57 -21.55 -33.31
C ILE A 187 21.33 -21.09 -34.57
N GLY A 188 21.55 -19.78 -34.74
CA GLY A 188 22.35 -19.24 -35.83
C GLY A 188 21.57 -18.53 -36.91
N GLU A 189 20.26 -18.34 -36.74
CA GLU A 189 19.45 -17.51 -37.65
C GLU A 189 19.89 -16.03 -37.56
N LYS A 190 19.80 -15.31 -38.67
CA LYS A 190 20.23 -13.91 -38.76
C LYS A 190 19.11 -13.04 -39.28
N PHE A 191 18.75 -12.04 -38.53
CA PHE A 191 17.74 -11.04 -38.85
C PHE A 191 17.96 -9.77 -38.02
N THR A 192 17.28 -8.67 -38.37
CA THR A 192 17.23 -7.50 -37.54
C THR A 192 16.18 -7.71 -36.45
N PHE A 193 16.55 -7.59 -35.17
CA PHE A 193 15.62 -7.76 -34.08
C PHE A 193 14.57 -6.63 -34.09
N PRO A 194 13.27 -6.94 -33.92
CA PRO A 194 12.18 -5.95 -34.02
C PRO A 194 12.36 -4.75 -33.10
N SER A 195 12.05 -3.55 -33.59
CA SER A 195 12.20 -2.31 -32.83
C SER A 195 11.33 -2.29 -31.58
N ASN A 196 10.14 -2.88 -31.64
CA ASN A 196 9.15 -2.96 -30.56
C ASN A 196 9.18 -4.30 -29.79
N GLY A 197 10.20 -5.14 -30.00
CA GLY A 197 10.44 -6.35 -29.22
C GLY A 197 11.19 -6.05 -27.92
N TYR A 198 11.10 -6.96 -26.95
CA TYR A 198 11.85 -6.90 -25.69
C TYR A 198 13.31 -7.31 -25.93
N LYS A 199 14.25 -6.43 -25.58
CA LYS A 199 15.68 -6.57 -25.92
C LYS A 199 16.60 -6.78 -24.71
N GLY A 200 16.06 -6.78 -23.50
CA GLY A 200 16.87 -6.93 -22.29
C GLY A 200 17.56 -8.31 -22.20
N ASP A 201 18.68 -8.36 -21.50
CA ASP A 201 19.50 -9.58 -21.33
C ASP A 201 18.69 -10.76 -20.74
N TYR A 202 17.69 -10.46 -19.92
CA TYR A 202 16.78 -11.46 -19.35
C TYR A 202 16.03 -12.25 -20.44
N VAL A 203 15.71 -11.63 -21.58
CA VAL A 203 15.05 -12.32 -22.69
C VAL A 203 15.99 -13.34 -23.35
N GLU A 204 17.28 -12.99 -23.43
CA GLU A 204 18.31 -13.92 -23.92
C GLU A 204 18.51 -15.11 -22.96
N ASP A 205 18.46 -14.85 -21.65
CA ASP A 205 18.61 -15.90 -20.66
C ASP A 205 17.42 -16.86 -20.65
N ILE A 206 16.19 -16.36 -20.80
CA ILE A 206 14.99 -17.18 -21.00
C ILE A 206 15.13 -18.02 -22.29
N ALA A 207 15.59 -17.42 -23.38
CA ALA A 207 15.80 -18.12 -24.63
C ALA A 207 16.88 -19.20 -24.55
N LYS A 208 17.97 -18.97 -23.80
CA LYS A 208 19.01 -19.98 -23.52
C LYS A 208 18.44 -21.16 -22.75
N GLN A 209 17.65 -20.90 -21.71
CA GLN A 209 17.00 -21.96 -20.95
C GLN A 209 16.04 -22.75 -21.84
N LEU A 210 15.19 -22.08 -22.61
CA LEU A 210 14.28 -22.72 -23.57
C LEU A 210 15.05 -23.62 -24.57
N TYR A 211 16.21 -23.15 -25.08
CA TYR A 211 17.06 -23.96 -25.94
C TYR A 211 17.65 -25.16 -25.25
N GLN A 212 18.07 -25.06 -24.00
CA GLN A 212 18.58 -26.20 -23.21
C GLN A 212 17.49 -27.26 -23.00
N GLU A 213 16.24 -26.85 -22.80
CA GLU A 213 15.13 -27.77 -22.55
C GLU A 213 14.57 -28.41 -23.82
N GLN A 214 14.47 -27.63 -24.91
CA GLN A 214 13.75 -28.00 -26.12
C GLN A 214 14.67 -28.31 -27.34
N GLY A 215 15.99 -28.05 -27.22
CA GLY A 215 16.92 -28.20 -28.32
C GLY A 215 16.52 -27.35 -29.54
N THR A 216 16.38 -28.00 -30.68
CA THR A 216 15.99 -27.33 -31.96
C THR A 216 14.51 -27.51 -32.33
N ALA A 217 13.65 -27.94 -31.38
CA ALA A 217 12.24 -28.25 -31.65
C ALA A 217 11.44 -27.07 -32.22
N PHE A 218 11.80 -25.86 -31.86
CA PHE A 218 11.12 -24.63 -32.29
C PHE A 218 11.89 -23.85 -33.38
N HIS A 219 12.85 -24.52 -34.05
CA HIS A 219 13.64 -23.90 -35.12
C HIS A 219 12.80 -23.69 -36.38
N HIS A 220 12.82 -22.46 -36.88
CA HIS A 220 12.36 -22.06 -38.21
C HIS A 220 13.36 -21.08 -38.79
N THR A 221 13.56 -21.14 -40.10
CA THR A 221 14.49 -20.22 -40.80
C THR A 221 13.98 -18.78 -40.76
N ALA A 222 14.89 -17.80 -40.64
CA ALA A 222 14.56 -16.39 -40.67
C ALA A 222 13.71 -16.02 -41.87
N ALA A 223 14.01 -16.56 -43.08
CA ALA A 223 13.23 -16.35 -44.28
C ALA A 223 11.75 -16.71 -44.12
N LYS A 224 11.45 -17.81 -43.37
CA LYS A 224 10.08 -18.24 -43.14
C LYS A 224 9.38 -17.40 -42.06
N VAL A 225 10.14 -16.97 -41.05
CA VAL A 225 9.62 -16.15 -39.94
C VAL A 225 9.21 -14.76 -40.41
N PHE A 226 10.02 -14.14 -41.29
CA PHE A 226 9.81 -12.78 -41.77
C PHE A 226 9.14 -12.71 -43.14
N ASP A 227 8.64 -13.82 -43.68
CA ASP A 227 7.92 -13.86 -44.96
C ASP A 227 6.60 -13.06 -44.85
N ASP A 228 6.40 -12.09 -45.73
CA ASP A 228 5.20 -11.23 -45.79
C ASP A 228 4.88 -10.53 -44.45
N ILE A 229 5.89 -10.18 -43.65
CA ILE A 229 5.73 -9.36 -42.42
C ILE A 229 5.82 -7.87 -42.83
N PRO A 230 4.89 -7.01 -42.33
CA PRO A 230 4.98 -5.56 -42.55
C PRO A 230 6.35 -4.99 -42.17
N ALA A 231 6.81 -3.95 -42.87
CA ALA A 231 8.10 -3.34 -42.55
C ALA A 231 8.11 -2.74 -41.12
N ASP A 232 9.19 -2.99 -40.38
CA ASP A 232 9.43 -2.33 -39.11
C ASP A 232 9.71 -0.83 -39.29
N ALA A 233 9.51 -0.03 -38.23
CA ALA A 233 9.84 1.38 -38.27
C ALA A 233 11.36 1.57 -38.42
N ASP A 234 11.77 2.40 -39.38
CA ASP A 234 13.15 2.83 -39.57
C ASP A 234 13.41 4.19 -38.87
N ASP A 235 14.69 4.65 -38.92
CA ASP A 235 15.10 5.92 -38.33
C ASP A 235 14.49 7.14 -39.05
N GLU A 236 13.98 6.96 -40.26
CA GLU A 236 13.33 7.98 -41.07
C GLU A 236 11.81 8.05 -40.82
N GLY A 237 11.25 7.12 -40.01
CA GLY A 237 9.84 7.04 -39.65
C GLY A 237 8.98 6.32 -40.68
N ASN A 238 9.58 5.56 -41.63
CA ASN A 238 8.85 4.66 -42.51
C ASN A 238 8.59 3.34 -41.80
N GLY A 239 7.50 2.65 -42.21
CA GLY A 239 7.07 1.40 -41.57
C GLY A 239 6.19 1.61 -40.36
N ASP A 240 5.72 0.50 -39.76
CA ASP A 240 4.85 0.47 -38.57
C ASP A 240 5.34 -0.59 -37.61
N LYS A 241 5.99 -0.15 -36.55
CA LYS A 241 6.53 -1.05 -35.50
C LYS A 241 5.47 -1.89 -34.80
N ASP A 242 4.25 -1.38 -34.64
CA ASP A 242 3.16 -2.09 -33.98
C ASP A 242 2.57 -3.15 -34.92
N ALA A 243 2.33 -2.81 -36.20
CA ALA A 243 1.91 -3.79 -37.19
C ALA A 243 2.97 -4.87 -37.42
N HIS A 244 4.27 -4.49 -37.41
CA HIS A 244 5.38 -5.42 -37.56
C HIS A 244 5.41 -6.46 -36.45
N ILE A 245 5.38 -6.01 -35.16
CA ILE A 245 5.47 -6.92 -34.02
C ILE A 245 4.21 -7.78 -33.85
N ASP A 246 3.02 -7.24 -34.16
CA ASP A 246 1.78 -8.00 -34.10
C ASP A 246 1.76 -9.12 -35.15
N ALA A 247 2.22 -8.84 -36.37
CA ALA A 247 2.37 -9.85 -37.40
C ALA A 247 3.41 -10.93 -37.03
N LEU A 248 4.49 -10.57 -36.34
CA LEU A 248 5.46 -11.53 -35.81
C LEU A 248 4.88 -12.39 -34.70
N VAL A 249 4.05 -11.85 -33.83
CA VAL A 249 3.32 -12.61 -32.81
C VAL A 249 2.40 -13.65 -33.46
N ASP A 250 1.63 -13.26 -34.47
CA ASP A 250 0.76 -14.17 -35.20
C ASP A 250 1.56 -15.24 -35.96
N ARG A 251 2.66 -14.84 -36.59
CA ARG A 251 3.59 -15.77 -37.23
C ARG A 251 4.21 -16.78 -36.26
N CYS A 252 4.54 -16.34 -35.04
CA CYS A 252 5.02 -17.21 -33.97
C CYS A 252 3.97 -18.27 -33.61
N ARG A 253 2.72 -17.87 -33.45
CA ARG A 253 1.58 -18.77 -33.17
C ARG A 253 1.40 -19.81 -34.30
N ASP A 254 1.41 -19.34 -35.54
CA ASP A 254 1.17 -20.18 -36.70
C ASP A 254 2.28 -21.23 -36.89
N LEU A 255 3.54 -20.82 -36.73
CA LEU A 255 4.68 -21.71 -36.95
C LEU A 255 4.91 -22.71 -35.82
N LEU A 256 4.69 -22.30 -34.59
CA LEU A 256 4.88 -23.18 -33.42
C LEU A 256 3.65 -24.05 -33.11
N GLY A 257 2.50 -23.67 -33.62
CA GLY A 257 1.23 -24.29 -33.25
C GLY A 257 0.86 -24.04 -31.78
N PRO A 258 -0.32 -24.48 -31.33
CA PRO A 258 -0.82 -24.15 -29.98
C PRO A 258 0.09 -24.63 -28.85
N GLU A 259 0.61 -25.85 -28.93
CA GLU A 259 1.46 -26.43 -27.86
C GLU A 259 2.84 -25.77 -27.81
N GLY A 260 3.50 -25.59 -28.97
CA GLY A 260 4.81 -24.96 -29.05
C GLY A 260 4.75 -23.50 -28.63
N TYR A 261 3.73 -22.76 -29.09
CA TYR A 261 3.52 -21.38 -28.69
C TYR A 261 3.28 -21.25 -27.20
N ASN A 262 2.44 -22.11 -26.62
CA ASN A 262 2.20 -22.08 -25.16
C ASN A 262 3.49 -22.38 -24.38
N THR A 263 4.32 -23.30 -24.84
CA THR A 263 5.62 -23.59 -24.20
C THR A 263 6.52 -22.36 -24.16
N VAL A 264 6.63 -21.62 -25.28
CA VAL A 264 7.41 -20.37 -25.35
C VAL A 264 6.81 -19.27 -24.49
N PHE A 265 5.48 -19.14 -24.54
CA PHE A 265 4.74 -18.15 -23.74
C PHE A 265 4.94 -18.39 -22.25
N GLN A 266 4.80 -19.63 -21.80
CA GLN A 266 4.98 -20.00 -20.38
C GLN A 266 6.44 -19.85 -19.94
N ALA A 267 7.41 -20.12 -20.79
CA ALA A 267 8.81 -19.85 -20.48
C ALA A 267 9.06 -18.38 -20.14
N GLY A 268 8.49 -17.46 -20.94
CA GLY A 268 8.57 -16.02 -20.66
C GLY A 268 7.83 -15.63 -19.38
N LEU A 269 6.55 -16.03 -19.25
CA LEU A 269 5.70 -15.67 -18.11
C LEU A 269 6.26 -16.17 -16.78
N VAL A 270 6.60 -17.47 -16.71
CA VAL A 270 7.04 -18.08 -15.45
C VAL A 270 8.37 -17.49 -15.01
N SER A 271 9.32 -17.34 -15.93
CA SER A 271 10.65 -16.79 -15.60
C SER A 271 10.54 -15.37 -15.02
N ILE A 272 9.76 -14.48 -15.67
CA ILE A 272 9.64 -13.10 -15.20
C ILE A 272 8.79 -12.99 -13.93
N ARG A 273 7.69 -13.75 -13.83
CA ARG A 273 6.88 -13.78 -12.61
C ARG A 273 7.69 -14.23 -11.40
N ASP A 274 8.47 -15.29 -11.56
CA ASP A 274 9.28 -15.84 -10.48
C ASP A 274 10.40 -14.87 -10.07
N ASP A 275 11.05 -14.19 -11.03
CA ASP A 275 12.02 -13.12 -10.77
C ASP A 275 11.39 -11.94 -9.99
N ILE A 276 10.18 -11.51 -10.38
CA ILE A 276 9.42 -10.48 -9.65
C ILE A 276 9.07 -10.95 -8.23
N CYS A 277 8.68 -12.21 -8.08
CA CYS A 277 8.35 -12.80 -6.79
C CYS A 277 9.57 -12.80 -5.85
N ASP A 278 10.73 -13.20 -6.36
CA ASP A 278 11.98 -13.22 -5.62
C ASP A 278 12.43 -11.80 -5.22
N ASP A 279 12.41 -10.84 -6.16
CA ASP A 279 12.76 -9.44 -5.89
C ASP A 279 11.88 -8.83 -4.80
N LEU A 280 10.57 -9.10 -4.84
CA LEU A 280 9.63 -8.61 -3.83
C LEU A 280 9.84 -9.31 -2.48
N ALA A 281 10.09 -10.62 -2.48
CA ALA A 281 10.37 -11.36 -1.25
C ALA A 281 11.66 -10.88 -0.57
N GLU A 282 12.71 -10.64 -1.34
CA GLU A 282 13.96 -10.04 -0.86
C GLU A 282 13.78 -8.59 -0.39
N PHE A 283 12.84 -7.85 -1.00
CA PHE A 283 12.41 -6.53 -0.54
C PHE A 283 11.48 -6.58 0.68
N SER A 284 11.31 -7.78 1.28
CA SER A 284 10.41 -8.05 2.40
C SER A 284 8.94 -7.71 2.09
N VAL A 285 8.54 -7.95 0.86
CA VAL A 285 7.16 -7.81 0.38
C VAL A 285 6.66 -9.20 -0.04
N ARG A 286 5.56 -9.64 0.55
CA ARG A 286 5.00 -10.98 0.32
C ARG A 286 3.50 -10.88 0.07
N TYR A 287 3.00 -11.75 -0.81
CA TYR A 287 1.59 -11.85 -1.18
C TYR A 287 1.04 -13.21 -0.78
N GLN A 288 -0.24 -13.24 -0.42
CA GLN A 288 -0.99 -14.47 -0.25
C GLN A 288 -1.47 -15.01 -1.60
N GLU A 289 -1.72 -14.14 -2.57
CA GLU A 289 -2.23 -14.52 -3.87
C GLU A 289 -1.55 -13.77 -5.02
N TRP A 290 -1.26 -14.50 -6.08
CA TRP A 290 -0.83 -14.00 -7.39
C TRP A 290 -1.98 -14.28 -8.35
N PHE A 291 -2.88 -13.30 -8.49
CA PHE A 291 -4.11 -13.43 -9.25
C PHE A 291 -3.83 -13.31 -10.75
N SER A 292 -4.17 -14.34 -11.54
CA SER A 292 -3.99 -14.37 -13.00
C SER A 292 -5.15 -13.68 -13.70
N GLU A 293 -4.89 -12.69 -14.57
CA GLU A 293 -5.91 -12.09 -15.44
C GLU A 293 -6.56 -13.12 -16.35
N GLN A 294 -5.78 -14.08 -16.86
CA GLN A 294 -6.27 -15.16 -17.71
C GLN A 294 -7.38 -15.96 -17.04
N SER A 295 -7.32 -16.11 -15.71
CA SER A 295 -8.35 -16.82 -14.95
C SER A 295 -9.75 -16.21 -15.08
N LEU A 296 -9.87 -14.91 -15.31
CA LEU A 296 -11.17 -14.23 -15.56
C LEU A 296 -11.80 -14.67 -16.86
N THR A 297 -10.99 -14.98 -17.88
CA THR A 297 -11.44 -15.50 -19.16
C THR A 297 -11.81 -16.98 -19.03
N ASP A 298 -10.94 -17.77 -18.39
CA ASP A 298 -11.14 -19.22 -18.23
C ASP A 298 -12.38 -19.54 -17.40
N SER A 299 -12.68 -18.73 -16.38
CA SER A 299 -13.87 -18.83 -15.54
C SER A 299 -15.12 -18.16 -16.13
N GLN A 300 -15.00 -17.47 -17.28
CA GLN A 300 -16.05 -16.66 -17.89
C GLN A 300 -16.56 -15.51 -16.98
N ASP A 301 -15.72 -14.98 -16.12
CA ASP A 301 -16.12 -13.93 -15.18
C ASP A 301 -16.35 -12.59 -15.89
N VAL A 302 -15.68 -12.35 -17.03
CA VAL A 302 -15.94 -11.17 -17.87
C VAL A 302 -17.37 -11.23 -18.44
N GLU A 303 -17.77 -12.37 -19.00
CA GLU A 303 -19.12 -12.61 -19.51
C GLU A 303 -20.19 -12.47 -18.41
N LYS A 304 -19.91 -13.02 -17.23
CA LYS A 304 -20.82 -12.92 -16.07
C LYS A 304 -21.01 -11.48 -15.62
N ALA A 305 -19.92 -10.71 -15.54
CA ALA A 305 -19.96 -9.30 -15.16
C ALA A 305 -20.76 -8.47 -16.16
N VAL A 306 -20.52 -8.66 -17.45
CA VAL A 306 -21.27 -7.99 -18.53
C VAL A 306 -22.73 -8.41 -18.52
N ALA A 307 -23.04 -9.70 -18.33
CA ALA A 307 -24.41 -10.19 -18.21
C ALA A 307 -25.15 -9.58 -17.01
N LYS A 308 -24.48 -9.43 -15.86
CA LYS A 308 -25.04 -8.79 -14.67
C LYS A 308 -25.39 -7.32 -14.92
N LEU A 309 -24.49 -6.57 -15.56
CA LEU A 309 -24.75 -5.18 -15.95
C LEU A 309 -25.88 -5.06 -16.97
N LYS A 310 -25.97 -6.01 -17.93
CA LYS A 310 -27.04 -6.05 -18.93
C LYS A 310 -28.41 -6.35 -18.30
N ALA A 311 -28.47 -7.28 -17.36
CA ALA A 311 -29.69 -7.63 -16.63
C ALA A 311 -30.21 -6.46 -15.78
N ALA A 312 -29.33 -5.58 -15.33
CA ALA A 312 -29.64 -4.35 -14.58
C ALA A 312 -29.94 -3.13 -15.47
N ASP A 313 -30.02 -3.30 -16.80
CA ASP A 313 -30.22 -2.22 -17.79
C ASP A 313 -29.13 -1.12 -17.75
N HIS A 314 -27.91 -1.49 -17.39
CA HIS A 314 -26.77 -0.56 -17.32
C HIS A 314 -25.93 -0.53 -18.60
N LEU A 315 -26.31 -1.30 -19.62
CA LEU A 315 -25.64 -1.35 -20.92
C LEU A 315 -26.55 -0.90 -22.06
N TYR A 316 -25.95 -0.38 -23.13
CA TYR A 316 -26.63 -0.09 -24.40
C TYR A 316 -25.71 -0.38 -25.59
N GLU A 317 -26.30 -0.57 -26.76
CA GLU A 317 -25.56 -0.81 -27.99
C GLU A 317 -25.50 0.49 -28.82
N GLU A 318 -24.31 0.85 -29.29
CA GLU A 318 -24.11 1.96 -30.20
C GLU A 318 -22.97 1.64 -31.19
N ASN A 319 -23.22 1.85 -32.47
CA ASN A 319 -22.25 1.58 -33.56
C ASN A 319 -21.65 0.15 -33.52
N GLY A 320 -22.45 -0.82 -33.14
CA GLY A 320 -22.06 -2.24 -33.02
C GLY A 320 -21.22 -2.57 -31.77
N ALA A 321 -20.90 -1.60 -30.95
CA ALA A 321 -20.20 -1.80 -29.67
C ALA A 321 -21.18 -1.78 -28.49
N LEU A 322 -20.82 -2.48 -27.41
CA LEU A 322 -21.58 -2.49 -26.17
C LEU A 322 -20.98 -1.51 -25.18
N TRP A 323 -21.81 -0.57 -24.70
CA TRP A 323 -21.40 0.53 -23.82
C TRP A 323 -22.00 0.39 -22.44
N PHE A 324 -21.22 0.68 -21.42
CA PHE A 324 -21.66 0.81 -20.04
C PHE A 324 -22.00 2.27 -19.73
N LYS A 325 -23.21 2.50 -19.17
CA LYS A 325 -23.74 3.80 -18.75
C LYS A 325 -22.99 4.33 -17.50
N SER A 326 -21.67 4.37 -17.55
CA SER A 326 -20.85 4.73 -16.37
C SER A 326 -21.05 6.17 -15.92
N SER A 327 -21.45 7.07 -16.82
CA SER A 327 -21.78 8.46 -16.48
C SER A 327 -22.96 8.57 -15.51
N ALA A 328 -23.91 7.63 -15.55
CA ALA A 328 -25.03 7.56 -14.61
C ALA A 328 -24.60 7.25 -13.17
N PHE A 329 -23.36 6.78 -12.99
CA PHE A 329 -22.77 6.39 -11.71
C PHE A 329 -21.57 7.28 -11.30
N GLY A 330 -21.39 8.42 -11.98
CA GLY A 330 -20.38 9.42 -11.59
C GLY A 330 -19.06 9.39 -12.37
N ASP A 331 -18.94 8.59 -13.44
CA ASP A 331 -17.84 8.73 -14.41
C ASP A 331 -18.08 9.94 -15.33
N GLU A 332 -17.04 10.46 -15.96
CA GLU A 332 -17.13 11.61 -16.89
C GLU A 332 -17.94 11.30 -18.16
N LYS A 333 -17.91 10.05 -18.63
CA LYS A 333 -18.58 9.57 -19.84
C LYS A 333 -18.79 8.07 -19.82
N ASP A 334 -19.70 7.59 -20.66
CA ASP A 334 -19.94 6.16 -20.86
C ASP A 334 -18.72 5.45 -21.47
N ARG A 335 -18.60 4.15 -21.21
CA ARG A 335 -17.40 3.37 -21.59
C ARG A 335 -17.76 2.12 -22.37
N VAL A 336 -16.97 1.83 -23.40
CA VAL A 336 -17.10 0.59 -24.16
C VAL A 336 -16.63 -0.58 -23.31
N VAL A 337 -17.47 -1.61 -23.17
CA VAL A 337 -17.11 -2.88 -22.54
C VAL A 337 -16.87 -3.99 -23.55
N MET A 338 -17.52 -3.92 -24.74
CA MET A 338 -17.26 -4.83 -25.85
C MET A 338 -17.23 -4.05 -27.17
N ARG A 339 -16.19 -4.27 -27.95
CA ARG A 339 -15.99 -3.62 -29.25
C ARG A 339 -16.92 -4.21 -30.31
N ALA A 340 -17.08 -3.52 -31.45
CA ALA A 340 -17.90 -3.96 -32.58
C ALA A 340 -17.46 -5.31 -33.18
N ASN A 341 -16.20 -5.71 -32.97
CA ASN A 341 -15.69 -7.01 -33.39
C ASN A 341 -15.98 -8.15 -32.38
N GLY A 342 -16.75 -7.88 -31.32
CA GLY A 342 -17.11 -8.85 -30.29
C GLY A 342 -16.06 -9.05 -29.20
N GLN A 343 -14.93 -8.35 -29.24
CA GLN A 343 -13.89 -8.46 -28.22
C GLN A 343 -14.17 -7.56 -27.02
N TYR A 344 -14.03 -8.10 -25.83
CA TYR A 344 -14.09 -7.33 -24.58
C TYR A 344 -12.94 -6.32 -24.51
N THR A 345 -13.18 -5.23 -23.80
CA THR A 345 -12.13 -4.23 -23.50
C THR A 345 -11.45 -4.57 -22.17
N TYR A 346 -10.28 -4.01 -21.93
CA TYR A 346 -9.63 -4.10 -20.62
C TYR A 346 -10.55 -3.64 -19.48
N PHE A 347 -11.41 -2.66 -19.73
CA PHE A 347 -12.34 -2.20 -18.73
C PHE A 347 -13.41 -3.27 -18.36
N ALA A 348 -13.79 -4.13 -19.28
CA ALA A 348 -14.66 -5.27 -18.96
C ALA A 348 -13.96 -6.29 -18.04
N SER A 349 -12.65 -6.52 -18.24
CA SER A 349 -11.83 -7.35 -17.34
C SER A 349 -11.71 -6.71 -15.96
N ASP A 350 -11.52 -5.38 -15.89
CA ASP A 350 -11.48 -4.65 -14.61
C ASP A 350 -12.80 -4.74 -13.84
N ILE A 351 -13.94 -4.66 -14.54
CA ILE A 351 -15.26 -4.83 -13.92
C ILE A 351 -15.39 -6.24 -13.37
N ALA A 352 -14.98 -7.26 -14.13
CA ALA A 352 -15.02 -8.66 -13.71
C ALA A 352 -14.11 -8.91 -12.49
N TYR A 353 -12.93 -8.34 -12.50
CA TYR A 353 -11.99 -8.48 -11.39
C TYR A 353 -12.52 -7.83 -10.11
N HIS A 354 -13.09 -6.62 -10.18
CA HIS A 354 -13.71 -6.00 -9.01
C HIS A 354 -14.96 -6.74 -8.55
N MET A 355 -15.73 -7.33 -9.47
CA MET A 355 -16.82 -8.25 -9.12
C MET A 355 -16.29 -9.47 -8.35
N ASN A 356 -15.21 -10.08 -8.80
CA ASN A 356 -14.54 -11.19 -8.12
C ASN A 356 -14.13 -10.80 -6.70
N LYS A 357 -13.47 -9.63 -6.51
CA LYS A 357 -13.12 -9.12 -5.17
C LYS A 357 -14.35 -8.97 -4.26
N LEU A 358 -15.46 -8.46 -4.80
CA LEU A 358 -16.72 -8.31 -4.06
C LEU A 358 -17.32 -9.67 -3.67
N ASP A 359 -17.32 -10.63 -4.57
CA ASP A 359 -17.89 -11.98 -4.37
C ASP A 359 -17.07 -12.79 -3.34
N ARG A 360 -15.77 -12.49 -3.18
CA ARG A 360 -14.90 -13.05 -2.13
C ARG A 360 -15.23 -12.51 -0.73
N GLY A 361 -16.11 -11.50 -0.61
CA GLY A 361 -16.72 -11.06 0.63
C GLY A 361 -15.82 -10.19 1.52
N TYR A 362 -14.93 -9.39 0.95
CA TYR A 362 -14.16 -8.42 1.70
C TYR A 362 -15.03 -7.25 2.19
N ASP A 363 -14.78 -6.81 3.43
CA ASP A 363 -15.42 -5.63 4.00
C ASP A 363 -14.90 -4.35 3.36
N GLN A 364 -13.62 -4.35 2.96
CA GLN A 364 -12.94 -3.26 2.31
C GLN A 364 -11.95 -3.76 1.26
N ILE A 365 -11.83 -3.01 0.17
CA ILE A 365 -10.88 -3.22 -0.92
C ILE A 365 -9.96 -1.98 -0.96
N VAL A 366 -8.66 -2.20 -0.95
CA VAL A 366 -7.65 -1.15 -1.04
C VAL A 366 -6.79 -1.43 -2.27
N ASP A 367 -6.86 -0.56 -3.26
CA ASP A 367 -6.02 -0.65 -4.46
C ASP A 367 -4.97 0.46 -4.42
N ILE A 368 -3.71 0.11 -4.64
CA ILE A 368 -2.59 1.06 -4.65
C ILE A 368 -2.09 1.21 -6.09
N TRP A 369 -2.35 2.38 -6.67
CA TRP A 369 -2.08 2.69 -8.06
C TRP A 369 -1.03 3.78 -8.22
N GLY A 370 -0.36 3.80 -9.36
CA GLY A 370 0.43 4.96 -9.78
C GLY A 370 -0.45 6.21 -9.91
N ALA A 371 0.10 7.37 -9.59
CA ALA A 371 -0.65 8.62 -9.58
C ALA A 371 -1.20 9.03 -10.95
N ASP A 372 -0.63 8.51 -12.03
CA ASP A 372 -1.10 8.65 -13.41
C ASP A 372 -2.47 7.99 -13.66
N HIS A 373 -2.88 7.04 -12.81
CA HIS A 373 -4.18 6.37 -12.88
C HIS A 373 -5.31 7.10 -12.15
N HIS A 374 -5.11 8.32 -11.63
CA HIS A 374 -6.12 9.05 -10.84
C HIS A 374 -7.48 9.19 -11.57
N GLY A 375 -7.46 9.40 -12.89
CA GLY A 375 -8.66 9.51 -13.72
C GLY A 375 -9.44 8.19 -13.91
N TYR A 376 -8.88 7.07 -13.45
CA TYR A 376 -9.52 5.76 -13.54
C TYR A 376 -10.43 5.46 -12.34
N ILE A 377 -10.22 6.13 -11.21
CA ILE A 377 -10.96 5.90 -9.95
C ILE A 377 -12.48 6.05 -10.11
N PRO A 378 -13.02 7.15 -10.70
CA PRO A 378 -14.47 7.30 -10.86
C PRO A 378 -15.08 6.17 -11.68
N ARG A 379 -14.37 5.69 -12.70
CA ARG A 379 -14.79 4.61 -13.60
C ARG A 379 -14.97 3.28 -12.86
N VAL A 380 -14.01 2.90 -12.02
CA VAL A 380 -14.10 1.66 -11.24
C VAL A 380 -15.17 1.78 -10.15
N LYS A 381 -15.26 2.91 -9.46
CA LYS A 381 -16.33 3.16 -8.49
C LYS A 381 -17.73 3.10 -9.12
N ALA A 382 -17.89 3.63 -10.34
CA ALA A 382 -19.12 3.53 -11.12
C ALA A 382 -19.49 2.07 -11.42
N ALA A 383 -18.49 1.25 -11.80
CA ALA A 383 -18.70 -0.16 -12.04
C ALA A 383 -19.14 -0.91 -10.78
N MET A 384 -18.48 -0.67 -9.64
CA MET A 384 -18.86 -1.29 -8.37
C MET A 384 -20.29 -0.93 -7.97
N GLN A 385 -20.69 0.33 -8.11
CA GLN A 385 -22.03 0.79 -7.82
C GLN A 385 -23.08 0.15 -8.74
N ALA A 386 -22.78 0.04 -10.03
CA ALA A 386 -23.62 -0.63 -11.00
C ALA A 386 -23.77 -2.14 -10.72
N LEU A 387 -22.76 -2.78 -10.14
CA LEU A 387 -22.79 -4.16 -9.66
C LEU A 387 -23.58 -4.34 -8.35
N GLY A 388 -24.09 -3.24 -7.77
CA GLY A 388 -24.88 -3.25 -6.53
C GLY A 388 -24.06 -3.16 -5.25
N ALA A 389 -22.78 -2.83 -5.33
CA ALA A 389 -21.92 -2.64 -4.16
C ALA A 389 -21.84 -1.17 -3.73
N ASP A 390 -21.53 -0.95 -2.45
CA ASP A 390 -21.17 0.37 -1.95
C ASP A 390 -19.78 0.79 -2.53
N PRO A 391 -19.69 1.86 -3.33
CA PRO A 391 -18.42 2.31 -3.90
C PRO A 391 -17.41 2.77 -2.83
N GLU A 392 -17.86 3.07 -1.60
CA GLU A 392 -16.97 3.42 -0.49
C GLU A 392 -16.22 2.23 0.11
N LYS A 393 -16.60 1.00 -0.25
CA LYS A 393 -15.76 -0.19 0.03
C LYS A 393 -14.42 -0.13 -0.68
N LEU A 394 -14.32 0.56 -1.82
CA LEU A 394 -13.07 0.77 -2.54
C LEU A 394 -12.35 2.03 -2.05
N LYS A 395 -11.14 1.84 -1.56
CA LYS A 395 -10.16 2.89 -1.28
C LYS A 395 -9.01 2.78 -2.26
N VAL A 396 -8.76 3.84 -3.01
CA VAL A 396 -7.62 3.90 -3.93
C VAL A 396 -6.57 4.83 -3.35
N LEU A 397 -5.37 4.30 -3.14
CA LEU A 397 -4.22 5.07 -2.71
C LEU A 397 -3.33 5.35 -3.94
N LEU A 398 -3.11 6.62 -4.21
CA LEU A 398 -2.23 7.03 -5.31
C LEU A 398 -0.79 7.17 -4.82
N VAL A 399 0.14 6.59 -5.56
CA VAL A 399 1.57 6.65 -5.26
C VAL A 399 2.29 7.42 -6.36
N GLN A 400 2.91 8.54 -6.00
CA GLN A 400 3.79 9.30 -6.88
C GLN A 400 5.12 8.58 -7.07
N PHE A 401 5.69 8.67 -8.27
CA PHE A 401 7.01 8.12 -8.54
C PHE A 401 8.08 8.79 -7.69
N ALA A 402 9.06 8.01 -7.26
CA ALA A 402 10.27 8.52 -6.67
C ALA A 402 11.28 8.84 -7.78
N ILE A 403 11.92 10.00 -7.68
CA ILE A 403 13.01 10.41 -8.57
C ILE A 403 14.32 10.16 -7.83
N LEU A 404 15.21 9.37 -8.43
CA LEU A 404 16.51 9.07 -7.82
C LEU A 404 17.50 10.19 -8.12
N TYR A 405 18.26 10.56 -7.08
CA TYR A 405 19.35 11.55 -7.16
C TYR A 405 20.65 10.96 -6.60
N ARG A 406 21.78 11.35 -7.20
CA ARG A 406 23.11 11.13 -6.70
C ARG A 406 23.79 12.49 -6.59
N GLY A 407 23.91 13.01 -5.36
CA GLY A 407 24.20 14.41 -5.15
C GLY A 407 23.12 15.30 -5.77
N GLU A 408 23.53 16.22 -6.63
CA GLU A 408 22.60 17.10 -7.36
C GLU A 408 22.12 16.51 -8.72
N GLU A 409 22.71 15.40 -9.15
CA GLU A 409 22.42 14.80 -10.45
C GLU A 409 21.24 13.81 -10.36
N ARG A 410 20.28 13.99 -11.26
CA ARG A 410 19.16 13.05 -11.43
C ARG A 410 19.67 11.78 -12.12
N VAL A 411 19.44 10.63 -11.50
CA VAL A 411 19.69 9.33 -12.12
C VAL A 411 18.64 9.09 -13.20
N GLN A 412 19.08 8.90 -14.44
CA GLN A 412 18.15 8.68 -15.56
C GLN A 412 17.50 7.30 -15.43
N MET A 413 16.18 7.29 -15.45
CA MET A 413 15.35 6.08 -15.55
C MET A 413 14.80 6.01 -16.97
N SER A 414 15.57 5.51 -17.91
CA SER A 414 15.13 5.44 -19.31
C SER A 414 14.56 4.07 -19.63
N THR A 415 13.26 3.99 -19.87
CA THR A 415 12.61 2.78 -20.37
C THR A 415 12.79 2.58 -21.90
N ARG A 416 13.15 3.65 -22.65
CA ARG A 416 13.28 3.61 -24.12
C ARG A 416 14.62 3.06 -24.61
N SER A 417 15.69 3.14 -23.81
CA SER A 417 17.02 2.63 -24.16
C SER A 417 17.28 1.19 -23.71
N GLY A 418 16.30 0.55 -23.04
CA GLY A 418 16.47 -0.79 -22.46
C GLY A 418 17.30 -0.81 -21.16
N SER A 419 17.80 0.33 -20.69
CA SER A 419 18.51 0.45 -19.41
C SER A 419 17.68 1.28 -18.43
N PHE A 420 17.16 0.64 -17.42
CA PHE A 420 16.52 1.27 -16.26
C PHE A 420 17.15 0.71 -14.99
N VAL A 421 17.19 1.51 -13.93
CA VAL A 421 17.66 1.03 -12.63
C VAL A 421 16.61 0.08 -12.06
N THR A 422 17.00 -1.16 -11.85
CA THR A 422 16.14 -2.19 -11.27
C THR A 422 15.94 -1.96 -9.77
N LEU A 423 14.88 -2.53 -9.20
CA LEU A 423 14.69 -2.55 -7.75
C LEU A 423 15.83 -3.30 -7.05
N ARG A 424 16.35 -4.36 -7.68
CA ARG A 424 17.50 -5.15 -7.18
C ARG A 424 18.75 -4.28 -7.08
N GLU A 425 19.10 -3.55 -8.14
CA GLU A 425 20.26 -2.62 -8.14
C GLU A 425 20.13 -1.55 -7.04
N LEU A 426 18.93 -0.99 -6.84
CA LEU A 426 18.72 -0.05 -5.75
C LEU A 426 18.98 -0.68 -4.38
N ARG A 427 18.44 -1.88 -4.14
CA ARG A 427 18.62 -2.62 -2.88
C ARG A 427 20.09 -2.95 -2.63
N ASP A 428 20.79 -3.39 -3.67
CA ASP A 428 22.22 -3.71 -3.58
C ASP A 428 23.07 -2.47 -3.25
N GLU A 429 22.67 -1.31 -3.77
CA GLU A 429 23.39 -0.06 -3.55
C GLU A 429 23.15 0.55 -2.15
N VAL A 430 21.90 0.64 -1.70
CA VAL A 430 21.53 1.36 -0.46
C VAL A 430 21.15 0.45 0.70
N GLY A 431 20.93 -0.82 0.45
CA GLY A 431 20.38 -1.78 1.41
C GLY A 431 18.86 -1.75 1.49
N ASN A 432 18.28 -2.90 1.85
CA ASN A 432 16.84 -3.10 1.90
C ASN A 432 16.12 -2.15 2.87
N ASP A 433 16.64 -2.02 4.09
CA ASP A 433 16.03 -1.18 5.14
C ASP A 433 16.00 0.29 4.74
N ALA A 434 17.11 0.81 4.17
CA ALA A 434 17.19 2.19 3.72
C ALA A 434 16.22 2.45 2.56
N ALA A 435 16.21 1.58 1.55
CA ALA A 435 15.29 1.71 0.42
C ALA A 435 13.83 1.77 0.89
N ARG A 436 13.40 0.83 1.73
CA ARG A 436 12.03 0.78 2.26
C ARG A 436 11.70 1.99 3.12
N PHE A 437 12.59 2.36 4.06
CA PHE A 437 12.37 3.49 4.96
C PHE A 437 12.20 4.80 4.20
N PHE A 438 13.09 5.07 3.24
CA PHE A 438 13.02 6.30 2.45
C PHE A 438 11.72 6.35 1.64
N TYR A 439 11.30 5.25 1.01
CA TYR A 439 10.07 5.20 0.25
C TYR A 439 8.80 5.50 1.08
N VAL A 440 8.77 5.06 2.36
CA VAL A 440 7.59 5.27 3.22
C VAL A 440 7.66 6.55 4.06
N MET A 441 8.78 7.25 4.06
CA MET A 441 8.99 8.42 4.92
C MET A 441 8.10 9.61 4.53
N ARG A 442 7.63 9.68 3.29
CA ARG A 442 6.71 10.71 2.79
C ARG A 442 5.36 10.13 2.46
N LYS A 443 4.32 11.00 2.48
CA LYS A 443 2.98 10.66 2.07
C LYS A 443 2.97 10.10 0.63
N SER A 444 2.13 9.11 0.35
CA SER A 444 2.12 8.38 -0.93
C SER A 444 1.89 9.29 -2.14
N ASP A 445 0.99 10.27 -1.99
CA ASP A 445 0.59 11.22 -3.03
C ASP A 445 1.57 12.40 -3.23
N GLN A 446 2.60 12.51 -2.41
CA GLN A 446 3.64 13.54 -2.53
C GLN A 446 4.78 13.09 -3.42
N HIS A 447 5.33 14.02 -4.22
CA HIS A 447 6.58 13.80 -4.92
C HIS A 447 7.71 13.49 -3.95
N MET A 448 8.61 12.62 -4.40
CA MET A 448 9.74 12.17 -3.60
C MET A 448 11.02 12.19 -4.41
N ASP A 449 11.98 12.95 -3.92
CA ASP A 449 13.37 12.85 -4.33
C ASP A 449 14.06 11.84 -3.41
N PHE A 450 14.58 10.78 -4.00
CA PHE A 450 15.32 9.74 -3.29
C PHE A 450 16.80 9.99 -3.46
N ASP A 451 17.43 10.47 -2.40
CA ASP A 451 18.86 10.75 -2.35
C ASP A 451 19.62 9.47 -2.00
N LEU A 452 20.32 8.90 -2.99
CA LEU A 452 21.10 7.67 -2.85
C LEU A 452 22.29 7.84 -1.90
N ASP A 453 22.94 9.01 -1.91
CA ASP A 453 24.11 9.26 -1.05
C ASP A 453 23.70 9.43 0.41
N LEU A 454 22.58 10.15 0.64
CA LEU A 454 21.99 10.25 1.97
C LEU A 454 21.55 8.87 2.49
N ALA A 455 20.91 8.05 1.65
CA ALA A 455 20.43 6.72 2.04
C ALA A 455 21.56 5.77 2.46
N LYS A 456 22.76 5.93 1.88
CA LYS A 456 23.98 5.16 2.24
C LYS A 456 24.74 5.73 3.43
N SER A 457 24.50 7.00 3.76
CA SER A 457 25.34 7.69 4.76
C SER A 457 25.14 7.13 6.16
N GLN A 458 26.24 6.96 6.89
CA GLN A 458 26.26 6.57 8.30
C GLN A 458 26.39 7.82 9.19
N SER A 459 25.47 8.76 9.00
CA SER A 459 25.46 10.04 9.71
C SER A 459 24.12 10.29 10.38
N ASN A 460 24.06 11.24 11.30
CA ASN A 460 22.82 11.66 11.95
C ASN A 460 21.82 12.31 10.99
N ASP A 461 22.25 12.72 9.80
CA ASP A 461 21.39 13.27 8.77
C ASP A 461 20.53 12.19 8.09
N ASN A 462 21.04 10.93 8.08
CA ASN A 462 20.27 9.78 7.61
C ASN A 462 19.29 9.32 8.70
N PRO A 463 17.99 9.55 8.54
CA PRO A 463 17.00 9.26 9.57
C PRO A 463 16.87 7.75 9.87
N MET A 464 17.06 6.90 8.88
CA MET A 464 17.02 5.43 9.07
C MET A 464 18.23 4.99 9.92
N TYR A 465 19.45 5.44 9.55
CA TYR A 465 20.66 5.14 10.31
C TYR A 465 20.55 5.63 11.75
N TYR A 466 20.02 6.85 11.97
CA TYR A 466 19.84 7.43 13.30
C TYR A 466 18.95 6.54 14.19
N ILE A 467 17.83 6.03 13.66
CA ILE A 467 16.92 5.14 14.39
C ILE A 467 17.60 3.80 14.71
N GLN A 468 18.26 3.18 13.73
CA GLN A 468 18.98 1.93 13.92
C GLN A 468 20.15 2.10 14.91
N TYR A 469 20.86 3.22 14.85
CA TYR A 469 21.93 3.54 15.78
C TYR A 469 21.44 3.68 17.21
N ALA A 470 20.30 4.34 17.44
CA ALA A 470 19.67 4.45 18.75
C ALA A 470 19.36 3.06 19.33
N HIS A 471 18.73 2.18 18.55
CA HIS A 471 18.47 0.79 18.93
C HIS A 471 19.76 0.02 19.24
N ALA A 472 20.76 0.10 18.37
CA ALA A 472 22.04 -0.57 18.58
C ALA A 472 22.76 -0.09 19.87
N ARG A 473 22.63 1.19 20.22
CA ARG A 473 23.16 1.76 21.48
C ARG A 473 22.46 1.15 22.69
N ILE A 474 21.13 1.03 22.69
CA ILE A 474 20.37 0.39 23.76
C ILE A 474 20.80 -1.06 23.92
N CYS A 475 20.87 -1.83 22.85
CA CYS A 475 21.36 -3.22 22.89
C CYS A 475 22.80 -3.32 23.42
N SER A 476 23.64 -2.34 23.10
CA SER A 476 25.03 -2.30 23.60
C SER A 476 25.11 -2.07 25.11
N VAL A 477 24.18 -1.30 25.69
CA VAL A 477 24.11 -1.11 27.16
C VAL A 477 23.85 -2.45 27.85
N PHE A 478 22.91 -3.24 27.36
CA PHE A 478 22.63 -4.57 27.93
C PHE A 478 23.83 -5.53 27.81
N ARG A 479 24.56 -5.51 26.67
CA ARG A 479 25.80 -6.30 26.52
C ARG A 479 26.89 -5.85 27.52
N GLN A 480 27.02 -4.55 27.76
CA GLN A 480 28.01 -4.01 28.72
C GLN A 480 27.66 -4.37 30.16
N LEU A 481 26.37 -4.48 30.53
CA LEU A 481 25.97 -5.00 31.83
C LEU A 481 26.52 -6.41 32.06
N GLY A 482 26.31 -7.31 31.09
CA GLY A 482 26.84 -8.67 31.16
C GLY A 482 28.37 -8.71 31.31
N ASN A 483 29.10 -7.86 30.57
CA ASN A 483 30.56 -7.76 30.66
C ASN A 483 31.06 -7.25 32.02
N LYS A 484 30.22 -6.55 32.76
CA LYS A 484 30.53 -6.05 34.12
C LYS A 484 29.99 -6.95 35.23
N GLU A 485 29.55 -8.15 34.88
CA GLU A 485 28.90 -9.12 35.80
C GLU A 485 27.68 -8.52 36.53
N LEU A 486 27.03 -7.52 35.91
CA LEU A 486 25.77 -6.95 36.37
C LEU A 486 24.63 -7.58 35.58
N SER A 487 23.53 -7.87 36.27
CA SER A 487 22.30 -8.36 35.66
C SER A 487 21.21 -7.30 35.73
N TYR A 488 20.37 -7.26 34.68
CA TYR A 488 19.11 -6.54 34.74
C TYR A 488 18.09 -7.38 35.51
N ASP A 489 17.52 -6.79 36.56
CA ASP A 489 16.40 -7.37 37.33
C ASP A 489 15.14 -6.54 37.08
N GLU A 490 14.19 -7.13 36.36
CA GLU A 490 12.94 -6.48 35.99
C GLU A 490 12.07 -6.16 37.19
N ALA A 491 12.02 -7.06 38.19
CA ALA A 491 11.20 -6.87 39.37
C ALA A 491 11.75 -5.72 40.25
N GLU A 492 13.07 -5.64 40.40
CA GLU A 492 13.71 -4.52 41.09
C GLU A 492 13.51 -3.21 40.34
N GLY A 493 13.62 -3.25 38.99
CA GLY A 493 13.35 -2.10 38.14
C GLY A 493 11.95 -1.56 38.31
N LEU A 494 10.94 -2.44 38.26
CA LEU A 494 9.53 -2.10 38.45
C LEU A 494 9.22 -1.54 39.85
N ALA A 495 9.86 -2.08 40.90
CA ALA A 495 9.73 -1.56 42.25
C ALA A 495 10.32 -0.16 42.45
N ASN A 496 11.20 0.28 41.54
CA ASN A 496 11.90 1.55 41.60
C ASN A 496 11.49 2.58 40.53
N LEU A 497 10.37 2.42 39.84
CA LEU A 497 9.91 3.31 38.78
C LEU A 497 9.81 4.78 39.21
N ALA A 498 9.54 5.06 40.46
CA ALA A 498 9.49 6.42 41.01
C ALA A 498 10.85 7.18 40.92
N ARG A 499 11.96 6.46 40.67
CA ARG A 499 13.29 7.05 40.47
C ARG A 499 13.52 7.56 39.03
N LEU A 500 12.60 7.26 38.09
CA LEU A 500 12.62 7.77 36.73
C LEU A 500 12.05 9.21 36.73
N ASP A 501 12.86 10.18 37.12
CA ASP A 501 12.40 11.55 37.35
C ASP A 501 13.16 12.62 36.53
N THR A 502 14.19 12.20 35.77
CA THR A 502 14.93 13.13 34.90
C THR A 502 14.05 13.62 33.73
N PRO A 503 14.33 14.81 33.17
CA PRO A 503 13.57 15.33 32.03
C PRO A 503 13.54 14.37 30.81
N GLN A 504 14.63 13.64 30.57
CA GLN A 504 14.76 12.70 29.45
C GLN A 504 13.87 11.47 29.65
N GLU A 505 13.89 10.88 30.85
CA GLU A 505 13.03 9.74 31.20
C GLU A 505 11.55 10.11 31.10
N LYS A 506 11.18 11.27 31.63
CA LYS A 506 9.81 11.80 31.54
C LYS A 506 9.40 12.02 30.09
N ALA A 507 10.30 12.54 29.25
CA ALA A 507 10.01 12.75 27.83
C ALA A 507 9.74 11.43 27.10
N ILE A 508 10.47 10.36 27.41
CA ILE A 508 10.21 9.01 26.86
C ILE A 508 8.87 8.48 27.33
N MET A 509 8.61 8.53 28.65
CA MET A 509 7.34 8.06 29.22
C MET A 509 6.13 8.84 28.71
N ASP A 510 6.26 10.11 28.39
CA ASP A 510 5.21 10.93 27.76
C ASP A 510 4.99 10.55 26.27
N ARG A 511 6.03 10.03 25.59
CA ARG A 511 5.98 9.68 24.18
C ARG A 511 5.45 8.27 23.94
N LEU A 512 5.85 7.29 24.74
CA LEU A 512 5.45 5.89 24.60
C LEU A 512 3.92 5.68 24.47
N PRO A 513 3.05 6.32 25.27
CA PRO A 513 1.60 6.15 25.16
C PRO A 513 1.01 6.66 23.84
N ARG A 514 1.77 7.43 23.05
CA ARG A 514 1.33 7.93 21.74
C ARG A 514 1.48 6.88 20.65
N TYR A 515 2.34 5.88 20.85
CA TYR A 515 2.64 4.89 19.84
C TYR A 515 1.38 4.11 19.38
N PRO A 516 0.55 3.54 20.28
CA PRO A 516 -0.71 2.90 19.88
C PRO A 516 -1.66 3.86 19.14
N GLU A 517 -1.77 5.11 19.62
CA GLU A 517 -2.63 6.13 19.00
C GLU A 517 -2.19 6.44 17.55
N ILE A 518 -0.86 6.45 17.31
CA ILE A 518 -0.30 6.69 15.98
C ILE A 518 -0.48 5.49 15.07
N ILE A 519 -0.33 4.26 15.59
CA ILE A 519 -0.64 3.03 14.82
C ILE A 519 -2.08 3.06 14.34
N GLU A 520 -3.04 3.33 15.22
CA GLU A 520 -4.46 3.40 14.85
C GLU A 520 -4.73 4.51 13.83
N SER A 521 -4.17 5.71 14.04
CA SER A 521 -4.29 6.82 13.09
C SER A 521 -3.67 6.50 11.74
N ALA A 522 -2.48 5.91 11.73
CA ALA A 522 -1.78 5.54 10.52
C ALA A 522 -2.54 4.44 9.73
N ALA A 523 -3.10 3.45 10.42
CA ALA A 523 -3.92 2.40 9.82
C ALA A 523 -5.22 2.96 9.23
N GLN A 524 -5.94 3.78 10.00
CA GLN A 524 -7.20 4.38 9.58
C GLN A 524 -7.07 5.28 8.34
N ASN A 525 -5.92 5.98 8.21
CA ASN A 525 -5.66 6.90 7.12
C ASN A 525 -4.76 6.30 6.02
N TYR A 526 -4.28 5.05 6.17
CA TYR A 526 -3.32 4.40 5.26
C TYR A 526 -2.02 5.21 5.11
N GLU A 527 -1.48 5.73 6.22
CA GLU A 527 -0.37 6.67 6.25
C GLU A 527 0.85 6.13 7.02
N PRO A 528 1.62 5.18 6.47
CA PRO A 528 2.77 4.58 7.17
C PRO A 528 3.87 5.60 7.52
N HIS A 529 3.95 6.74 6.82
CA HIS A 529 4.89 7.82 7.13
C HIS A 529 4.72 8.38 8.55
N GLN A 530 3.52 8.26 9.16
CA GLN A 530 3.31 8.68 10.55
C GLN A 530 4.21 7.93 11.53
N ILE A 531 4.47 6.63 11.28
CA ILE A 531 5.37 5.83 12.11
C ILE A 531 6.82 6.29 11.93
N ALA A 532 7.27 6.51 10.69
CA ALA A 532 8.60 7.01 10.43
C ALA A 532 8.86 8.37 11.12
N HIS A 533 7.87 9.27 11.12
CA HIS A 533 7.95 10.56 11.83
C HIS A 533 7.91 10.41 13.35
N PHE A 534 7.19 9.45 13.87
CA PHE A 534 7.14 9.20 15.31
C PHE A 534 8.48 8.72 15.85
N LEU A 535 9.19 7.87 15.10
CA LEU A 535 10.47 7.29 15.51
C LEU A 535 11.63 8.31 15.48
N ARG A 536 11.52 9.38 14.69
CA ARG A 536 12.47 10.50 14.65
C ARG A 536 12.23 11.48 15.78
#